data_6ed263745cb50f40c84b2bc9e9b87ce1
#
_entry.id   6ed263745cb50f40c84b2bc9e9b87ce1
#
_cell.length_a   1.000
_cell.length_b   1.000
_cell.length_c   1.000
_cell.angle_alpha   90.00
_cell.angle_beta   90.00
_cell.angle_gamma   90.00
#
_symmetry.space_group_name_H-M   'P 1'
#
loop_
_entity.id
_entity.type
_entity.pdbx_description
1 polymer ?
#
loop_
_entity_poly.entity_id
_entity_poly.type
_entity_poly.pdbx_seq_one_letter_code
_entity_poly.pdbx_strand_id
1 'polypeptide(L)'
;MSIRLEHVSRSYPARADANGAVVRALDDVSLHVEPGEWLAVMGPSGSGKSTLVNLVGCLDRATSGKIYLEGQDVATLSDAELNRFRAEKIGFVFQQFHLIPYLTALENVMLAQYFHSMTDQAEALEALERVGLADRAQHLPAQLSGGEQQRVCIARALINDPKIILADEPTGNLDAQNEEIVLRLLREFHQQGRTIVMVTHDPVVARLADRRVDLHHGRIANQEIFSLANEMQFDEILEEIWILHENGELAEVGRMEVDGALPVAIAVEKMTELGLIALSPHPPEAHAHKNVVNRCHDAMRPTIQNPGDGNLLVEFTERGRRKAEDIIRRHRLAERLFTETLNMDNETEIEQQACKFEHILSPEATERICSFLGHPRTCPHGAPIPEGTCCTKAGKKEAVVAKQAGD
;
A
#
# COMPACT_ATOMS: atom_id res chain seq x y z
N MET A 1 7.72 1.09 -15.81
CA MET A 1 9.10 1.64 -15.88
C MET A 1 9.74 1.49 -14.52
N SER A 2 10.88 0.77 -14.41
CA SER A 2 11.57 0.54 -13.14
C SER A 2 12.45 1.72 -12.73
N ILE A 3 12.59 1.92 -11.41
CA ILE A 3 13.47 2.91 -10.79
C ILE A 3 14.43 2.15 -9.88
N ARG A 4 15.75 2.30 -10.06
CA ARG A 4 16.74 1.66 -9.21
C ARG A 4 17.83 2.66 -8.78
N LEU A 5 17.97 2.79 -7.48
CA LEU A 5 19.02 3.58 -6.83
C LEU A 5 20.03 2.62 -6.20
N GLU A 6 21.32 2.84 -6.42
CA GLU A 6 22.41 2.04 -5.87
C GLU A 6 23.37 2.96 -5.11
N HIS A 7 23.40 2.85 -3.79
CA HIS A 7 24.28 3.60 -2.89
C HIS A 7 24.26 5.11 -3.13
N VAL A 8 23.04 5.68 -3.36
CA VAL A 8 22.88 7.07 -3.75
C VAL A 8 23.04 7.99 -2.54
N SER A 9 23.91 8.97 -2.68
CA SER A 9 24.05 10.06 -1.71
C SER A 9 23.92 11.42 -2.38
N ARG A 10 23.31 12.37 -1.67
CA ARG A 10 23.22 13.77 -2.11
C ARG A 10 23.61 14.70 -0.99
N SER A 11 24.57 15.55 -1.25
CA SER A 11 25.08 16.55 -0.31
C SER A 11 24.98 17.93 -0.92
N TYR A 12 24.57 18.90 -0.09
CA TYR A 12 24.52 20.30 -0.45
C TYR A 12 25.50 21.11 0.41
N PRO A 13 26.14 22.15 -0.13
CA PRO A 13 26.92 23.07 0.69
C PRO A 13 26.00 23.73 1.71
N ALA A 14 26.38 23.78 2.97
CA ALA A 14 25.66 24.54 3.98
C ALA A 14 25.70 26.04 3.61
N ARG A 15 24.64 26.79 4.04
CA ARG A 15 24.62 28.25 3.81
C ARG A 15 25.91 28.92 4.32
N ALA A 16 26.30 30.01 3.68
CA ALA A 16 27.60 30.68 3.78
C ALA A 16 28.12 30.99 5.22
N ASP A 17 27.32 30.86 6.25
CA ASP A 17 27.65 31.17 7.63
C ASP A 17 28.15 29.98 8.46
N ALA A 18 28.19 28.80 7.91
CA ALA A 18 28.47 27.54 8.63
C ALA A 18 29.80 26.91 8.21
N ASN A 19 30.93 27.55 8.42
CA ASN A 19 32.30 26.97 8.42
C ASN A 19 32.55 25.79 7.41
N GLY A 20 32.02 25.86 6.20
CA GLY A 20 32.19 24.80 5.20
C GLY A 20 31.42 23.50 5.52
N ALA A 21 30.46 23.51 6.44
CA ALA A 21 29.62 22.35 6.74
C ALA A 21 28.82 21.89 5.49
N VAL A 22 28.70 20.59 5.31
CA VAL A 22 27.96 19.97 4.21
C VAL A 22 26.71 19.31 4.81
N VAL A 23 25.54 19.63 4.25
CA VAL A 23 24.28 18.96 4.63
C VAL A 23 24.12 17.73 3.72
N ARG A 24 24.17 16.55 4.31
CA ARG A 24 23.92 15.31 3.61
C ARG A 24 22.41 15.04 3.61
N ALA A 25 21.74 15.34 2.51
CA ALA A 25 20.29 15.20 2.38
C ALA A 25 19.88 13.75 2.13
N LEU A 26 20.69 12.99 1.35
CA LEU A 26 20.59 11.54 1.23
C LEU A 26 21.96 10.92 1.52
N ASP A 27 21.96 9.77 2.19
CA ASP A 27 23.16 9.09 2.66
C ASP A 27 23.04 7.59 2.44
N ASP A 28 23.69 7.08 1.39
CA ASP A 28 23.77 5.66 1.05
C ASP A 28 22.39 4.98 0.83
N VAL A 29 21.52 5.64 0.04
CA VAL A 29 20.18 5.12 -0.27
C VAL A 29 20.24 4.12 -1.41
N SER A 30 19.81 2.88 -1.15
CA SER A 30 19.55 1.86 -2.17
C SER A 30 18.06 1.51 -2.16
N LEU A 31 17.42 1.65 -3.33
CA LEU A 31 15.98 1.50 -3.50
C LEU A 31 15.67 0.96 -4.89
N HIS A 32 14.76 0.01 -4.96
CA HIS A 32 14.20 -0.47 -6.22
C HIS A 32 12.69 -0.27 -6.20
N VAL A 33 12.13 0.28 -7.30
CA VAL A 33 10.69 0.40 -7.53
C VAL A 33 10.37 -0.34 -8.82
N GLU A 34 9.44 -1.28 -8.71
CA GLU A 34 9.03 -2.12 -9.84
C GLU A 34 8.15 -1.35 -10.84
N PRO A 35 8.11 -1.79 -12.11
CA PRO A 35 7.18 -1.22 -13.07
C PRO A 35 5.72 -1.39 -12.61
N GLY A 36 4.97 -0.30 -12.58
CA GLY A 36 3.57 -0.31 -12.15
C GLY A 36 3.38 -0.27 -10.64
N GLU A 37 4.45 -0.23 -9.84
CA GLU A 37 4.38 -0.12 -8.39
C GLU A 37 3.99 1.29 -7.96
N TRP A 38 3.15 1.41 -6.95
CA TRP A 38 2.91 2.65 -6.20
C TRP A 38 3.72 2.61 -4.91
N LEU A 39 4.77 3.43 -4.84
CA LEU A 39 5.61 3.60 -3.66
C LEU A 39 5.23 4.86 -2.89
N ALA A 40 4.96 4.73 -1.60
CA ALA A 40 4.86 5.84 -0.66
C ALA A 40 6.19 6.08 0.07
N VAL A 41 6.67 7.32 0.08
CA VAL A 41 7.86 7.74 0.81
C VAL A 41 7.45 8.63 1.97
N MET A 42 7.70 8.18 3.19
CA MET A 42 7.37 8.90 4.42
C MET A 42 8.63 9.33 5.19
N GLY A 43 8.44 10.13 6.22
CA GLY A 43 9.49 10.58 7.13
C GLY A 43 9.31 12.01 7.59
N PRO A 44 9.99 12.46 8.66
CA PRO A 44 9.88 13.80 9.19
C PRO A 44 10.38 14.86 8.19
N SER A 45 10.06 16.12 8.46
CA SER A 45 10.60 17.24 7.68
C SER A 45 12.13 17.22 7.71
N GLY A 46 12.76 17.47 6.55
CA GLY A 46 14.22 17.42 6.41
C GLY A 46 14.84 16.03 6.32
N SER A 47 14.05 14.96 6.22
CA SER A 47 14.57 13.58 6.09
C SER A 47 15.15 13.24 4.72
N GLY A 48 14.95 14.08 3.67
CA GLY A 48 15.49 13.87 2.33
C GLY A 48 14.44 13.49 1.27
N LYS A 49 13.14 13.44 1.60
CA LYS A 49 12.05 13.02 0.69
C LYS A 49 12.02 13.80 -0.63
N SER A 50 11.93 15.12 -0.57
CA SER A 50 11.93 15.97 -1.77
C SER A 50 13.25 15.88 -2.54
N THR A 51 14.39 15.64 -1.86
CA THR A 51 15.66 15.36 -2.53
C THR A 51 15.60 14.07 -3.30
N LEU A 52 15.01 13.01 -2.72
CA LEU A 52 14.81 11.73 -3.41
C LEU A 52 13.95 11.90 -4.67
N VAL A 53 12.81 12.59 -4.55
CA VAL A 53 11.91 12.88 -5.68
C VAL A 53 12.64 13.69 -6.76
N ASN A 54 13.43 14.71 -6.39
CA ASN A 54 14.19 15.52 -7.33
C ASN A 54 15.27 14.70 -8.09
N LEU A 55 15.92 13.77 -7.42
CA LEU A 55 16.91 12.89 -8.05
C LEU A 55 16.26 11.89 -9.02
N VAL A 56 15.19 11.21 -8.58
CA VAL A 56 14.40 10.29 -9.43
C VAL A 56 13.78 11.05 -10.59
N GLY A 57 13.36 12.28 -10.34
CA GLY A 57 12.76 13.17 -11.35
C GLY A 57 13.77 13.83 -12.29
N CYS A 58 15.07 13.51 -12.21
CA CYS A 58 16.11 14.14 -13.00
C CYS A 58 16.14 15.68 -12.90
N LEU A 59 15.67 16.25 -11.77
CA LEU A 59 15.75 17.66 -11.46
C LEU A 59 17.06 18.06 -10.77
N ASP A 60 17.74 17.05 -10.20
CA ASP A 60 19.04 17.20 -9.52
C ASP A 60 19.92 15.96 -9.84
N ARG A 61 21.21 16.03 -9.51
CA ARG A 61 22.18 14.93 -9.73
C ARG A 61 22.68 14.40 -8.39
N ALA A 62 22.88 13.10 -8.30
CA ALA A 62 23.49 12.47 -7.13
C ALA A 62 24.94 12.96 -6.95
N THR A 63 25.39 13.09 -5.70
CA THR A 63 26.80 13.36 -5.38
C THR A 63 27.64 12.10 -5.53
N SER A 64 27.08 10.92 -5.19
CA SER A 64 27.66 9.60 -5.39
C SER A 64 26.57 8.54 -5.53
N GLY A 65 26.93 7.34 -5.98
CA GLY A 65 26.01 6.27 -6.32
C GLY A 65 25.47 6.37 -7.73
N LYS A 66 24.51 5.51 -8.07
CA LYS A 66 23.92 5.43 -9.41
C LYS A 66 22.42 5.40 -9.37
N ILE A 67 21.79 6.03 -10.34
CA ILE A 67 20.34 6.03 -10.52
C ILE A 67 20.05 5.50 -11.91
N TYR A 68 19.28 4.42 -11.97
CA TYR A 68 18.82 3.82 -13.20
C TYR A 68 17.33 4.03 -13.36
N LEU A 69 16.92 4.55 -14.50
CA LEU A 69 15.53 4.64 -14.93
C LEU A 69 15.37 3.82 -16.22
N GLU A 70 14.51 2.80 -16.20
CA GLU A 70 14.42 1.80 -17.28
C GLU A 70 15.76 1.14 -17.65
N GLY A 71 16.60 0.88 -16.66
CA GLY A 71 17.94 0.31 -16.88
C GLY A 71 18.97 1.30 -17.39
N GLN A 72 18.63 2.55 -17.73
CA GLN A 72 19.55 3.59 -18.17
C GLN A 72 20.11 4.38 -16.98
N ASP A 73 21.42 4.45 -16.84
CA ASP A 73 22.09 5.28 -15.83
C ASP A 73 21.94 6.77 -16.18
N VAL A 74 21.16 7.50 -15.38
CA VAL A 74 20.88 8.93 -15.63
C VAL A 74 22.11 9.82 -15.48
N ALA A 75 23.17 9.35 -14.78
CA ALA A 75 24.41 10.11 -14.63
C ALA A 75 25.20 10.21 -15.94
N THR A 76 24.96 9.31 -16.89
CA THR A 76 25.63 9.29 -18.20
C THR A 76 24.98 10.22 -19.22
N LEU A 77 23.79 10.73 -18.92
CA LEU A 77 23.03 11.59 -19.81
C LEU A 77 23.50 13.05 -19.75
N SER A 78 23.57 13.69 -20.90
CA SER A 78 23.70 15.14 -21.01
C SER A 78 22.45 15.86 -20.49
N ASP A 79 22.56 17.15 -20.21
CA ASP A 79 21.40 17.93 -19.73
C ASP A 79 20.25 17.97 -20.77
N ALA A 80 20.57 17.97 -22.06
CA ALA A 80 19.55 17.92 -23.12
C ALA A 80 18.81 16.57 -23.12
N GLU A 81 19.54 15.47 -22.96
CA GLU A 81 18.96 14.12 -22.86
C GLU A 81 18.13 13.95 -21.58
N LEU A 82 18.60 14.44 -20.44
CA LEU A 82 17.83 14.46 -19.19
C LEU A 82 16.52 15.25 -19.33
N ASN A 83 16.58 16.43 -20.00
CA ASN A 83 15.39 17.24 -20.22
C ASN A 83 14.37 16.50 -21.10
N ARG A 84 14.84 15.85 -22.18
CA ARG A 84 13.96 15.04 -23.04
C ARG A 84 13.39 13.86 -22.26
N PHE A 85 14.23 13.12 -21.56
CA PHE A 85 13.82 11.96 -20.76
C PHE A 85 12.72 12.33 -19.74
N ARG A 86 12.92 13.46 -19.04
CA ARG A 86 11.95 13.98 -18.08
C ARG A 86 10.63 14.35 -18.76
N ALA A 87 10.66 15.07 -19.87
CA ALA A 87 9.47 15.48 -20.61
C ALA A 87 8.67 14.29 -21.17
N GLU A 88 9.34 13.21 -21.56
CA GLU A 88 8.72 12.03 -22.17
C GLU A 88 8.23 10.99 -21.14
N LYS A 89 8.93 10.84 -20.00
CA LYS A 89 8.74 9.68 -19.12
C LYS A 89 8.21 10.01 -17.74
N ILE A 90 8.29 11.27 -17.30
CA ILE A 90 8.03 11.65 -15.91
C ILE A 90 6.97 12.75 -15.83
N GLY A 91 5.89 12.47 -15.10
CA GLY A 91 4.89 13.46 -14.70
C GLY A 91 5.13 13.91 -13.26
N PHE A 92 5.11 15.22 -13.02
CA PHE A 92 5.26 15.79 -11.68
C PHE A 92 3.97 16.38 -11.16
N VAL A 93 3.61 16.03 -9.94
CA VAL A 93 2.53 16.60 -9.16
C VAL A 93 3.13 17.13 -7.85
N PHE A 94 3.19 18.46 -7.71
CA PHE A 94 3.79 19.12 -6.55
C PHE A 94 2.74 19.58 -5.54
N GLN A 95 3.14 19.74 -4.29
CA GLN A 95 2.33 20.34 -3.22
C GLN A 95 1.98 21.81 -3.54
N GLN A 96 2.97 22.58 -4.03
CA GLN A 96 2.73 23.89 -4.60
C GLN A 96 2.43 23.72 -6.08
N PHE A 97 1.32 24.25 -6.54
CA PHE A 97 0.78 23.98 -7.88
C PHE A 97 1.73 24.35 -9.04
N HIS A 98 2.60 25.33 -8.84
CA HIS A 98 3.53 25.83 -9.87
C HIS A 98 2.85 26.09 -11.22
N LEU A 99 1.61 26.58 -11.18
CA LEU A 99 0.92 27.05 -12.38
C LEU A 99 1.44 28.44 -12.76
N ILE A 100 1.57 28.68 -14.06
CA ILE A 100 1.93 29.98 -14.58
C ILE A 100 0.71 30.91 -14.45
N PRO A 101 0.76 31.98 -13.63
CA PRO A 101 -0.43 32.72 -13.20
C PRO A 101 -1.14 33.50 -14.30
N TYR A 102 -0.47 33.79 -15.39
CA TYR A 102 -1.00 34.50 -16.56
C TYR A 102 -1.39 33.58 -17.74
N LEU A 103 -1.26 32.28 -17.60
CA LEU A 103 -1.74 31.28 -18.52
C LEU A 103 -3.02 30.66 -17.98
N THR A 104 -3.96 30.39 -18.88
CA THR A 104 -5.20 29.63 -18.56
C THR A 104 -4.87 28.20 -18.12
N ALA A 105 -5.86 27.47 -17.58
CA ALA A 105 -5.72 26.05 -17.27
C ALA A 105 -5.28 25.25 -18.49
N LEU A 106 -5.90 25.49 -19.63
CA LEU A 106 -5.56 24.85 -20.90
C LEU A 106 -4.12 25.13 -21.32
N GLU A 107 -3.70 26.41 -21.30
CA GLU A 107 -2.35 26.82 -21.67
C GLU A 107 -1.29 26.26 -20.71
N ASN A 108 -1.60 26.13 -19.40
CA ASN A 108 -0.72 25.46 -18.44
C ASN A 108 -0.51 23.97 -18.76
N VAL A 109 -1.54 23.28 -19.24
CA VAL A 109 -1.42 21.88 -19.71
C VAL A 109 -0.63 21.82 -21.02
N MET A 110 -0.94 22.67 -21.99
CA MET A 110 -0.24 22.74 -23.29
C MET A 110 1.26 23.07 -23.13
N LEU A 111 1.65 23.77 -22.07
CA LEU A 111 3.06 24.07 -21.81
C LEU A 111 3.92 22.80 -21.64
N ALA A 112 3.38 21.72 -21.06
CA ALA A 112 4.08 20.45 -20.96
C ALA A 112 4.26 19.76 -22.33
N GLN A 113 3.29 19.86 -23.21
CA GLN A 113 3.41 19.39 -24.60
C GLN A 113 4.51 20.17 -25.34
N TYR A 114 4.58 21.48 -25.17
CA TYR A 114 5.56 22.31 -25.85
C TYR A 114 7.02 21.87 -25.61
N PHE A 115 7.30 21.36 -24.43
CA PHE A 115 8.64 20.83 -24.10
C PHE A 115 8.87 19.38 -24.57
N HIS A 116 7.83 18.68 -24.99
CA HIS A 116 7.88 17.29 -25.42
C HIS A 116 7.76 17.15 -26.94
N SER A 117 6.76 17.79 -27.53
CA SER A 117 6.37 17.60 -28.92
C SER A 117 5.70 18.87 -29.49
N MET A 118 4.82 18.70 -30.47
CA MET A 118 3.93 19.77 -30.91
C MET A 118 2.74 19.89 -29.95
N THR A 119 2.33 21.13 -29.66
CA THR A 119 1.15 21.40 -28.86
C THR A 119 -0.13 21.01 -29.59
N ASP A 120 -1.00 20.25 -28.93
CA ASP A 120 -2.35 19.93 -29.40
C ASP A 120 -3.38 20.37 -28.36
N GLN A 121 -4.21 21.33 -28.78
CA GLN A 121 -5.25 21.90 -27.93
C GLN A 121 -6.35 20.88 -27.60
N ALA A 122 -6.68 19.96 -28.53
CA ALA A 122 -7.72 18.96 -28.33
C ALA A 122 -7.27 17.93 -27.26
N GLU A 123 -6.03 17.44 -27.34
CA GLU A 123 -5.46 16.55 -26.33
C GLU A 123 -5.39 17.24 -24.95
N ALA A 124 -5.00 18.51 -24.91
CA ALA A 124 -4.94 19.26 -23.66
C ALA A 124 -6.33 19.48 -23.04
N LEU A 125 -7.37 19.68 -23.87
CA LEU A 125 -8.74 19.77 -23.40
C LEU A 125 -9.26 18.41 -22.88
N GLU A 126 -8.94 17.31 -23.56
CA GLU A 126 -9.25 15.96 -23.10
C GLU A 126 -8.57 15.65 -21.76
N ALA A 127 -7.30 16.06 -21.57
CA ALA A 127 -6.61 15.92 -20.30
C ALA A 127 -7.31 16.68 -19.16
N LEU A 128 -7.84 17.89 -19.44
CA LEU A 128 -8.65 18.64 -18.47
C LEU A 128 -10.01 17.98 -18.22
N GLU A 129 -10.64 17.39 -19.22
CA GLU A 129 -11.89 16.66 -19.08
C GLU A 129 -11.73 15.43 -18.17
N ARG A 130 -10.64 14.69 -18.31
CA ARG A 130 -10.30 13.53 -17.44
C ARG A 130 -10.19 13.88 -15.97
N VAL A 131 -9.82 15.12 -15.64
CA VAL A 131 -9.77 15.61 -14.25
C VAL A 131 -11.01 16.43 -13.86
N GLY A 132 -12.06 16.48 -14.72
CA GLY A 132 -13.32 17.16 -14.46
C GLY A 132 -13.22 18.69 -14.53
N LEU A 133 -12.39 19.24 -15.44
CA LEU A 133 -12.16 20.67 -15.59
C LEU A 133 -12.33 21.20 -17.01
N ALA A 134 -13.06 20.50 -17.88
CA ALA A 134 -13.30 20.93 -19.25
C ALA A 134 -13.95 22.33 -19.32
N ASP A 135 -14.93 22.61 -18.44
CA ASP A 135 -15.63 23.90 -18.32
C ASP A 135 -14.77 25.02 -17.69
N ARG A 136 -13.62 24.68 -17.13
CA ARG A 136 -12.65 25.58 -16.54
C ARG A 136 -11.41 25.84 -17.41
N ALA A 137 -11.34 25.27 -18.61
CA ALA A 137 -10.17 25.31 -19.48
C ALA A 137 -9.64 26.74 -19.73
N GLN A 138 -10.54 27.74 -19.82
CA GLN A 138 -10.19 29.13 -20.08
C GLN A 138 -9.96 29.98 -18.81
N HIS A 139 -10.06 29.38 -17.62
CA HIS A 139 -9.85 30.12 -16.36
C HIS A 139 -8.37 30.26 -16.07
N LEU A 140 -8.00 31.43 -15.51
CA LEU A 140 -6.66 31.67 -14.93
C LEU A 140 -6.55 30.97 -13.56
N PRO A 141 -5.35 30.61 -13.10
CA PRO A 141 -5.14 30.00 -11.78
C PRO A 141 -5.80 30.76 -10.62
N ALA A 142 -5.79 32.09 -10.67
CA ALA A 142 -6.44 32.94 -9.65
C ALA A 142 -7.99 32.81 -9.61
N GLN A 143 -8.59 32.24 -10.63
CA GLN A 143 -10.04 32.00 -10.73
C GLN A 143 -10.44 30.58 -10.35
N LEU A 144 -9.46 29.74 -10.00
CA LEU A 144 -9.61 28.33 -9.65
C LEU A 144 -9.40 28.14 -8.14
N SER A 145 -10.20 27.25 -7.53
CA SER A 145 -9.96 26.77 -6.18
C SER A 145 -8.65 25.99 -6.08
N GLY A 146 -8.12 25.78 -4.85
CA GLY A 146 -6.91 25.00 -4.65
C GLY A 146 -7.01 23.58 -5.21
N GLY A 147 -8.15 22.93 -5.03
CA GLY A 147 -8.40 21.60 -5.60
C GLY A 147 -8.49 21.59 -7.12
N GLU A 148 -9.08 22.63 -7.74
CA GLU A 148 -9.09 22.78 -9.20
C GLU A 148 -7.68 23.04 -9.73
N GLN A 149 -6.88 23.88 -9.08
CA GLN A 149 -5.48 24.12 -9.44
C GLN A 149 -4.66 22.81 -9.37
N GLN A 150 -4.85 22.00 -8.34
CA GLN A 150 -4.17 20.72 -8.22
C GLN A 150 -4.57 19.77 -9.35
N ARG A 151 -5.84 19.71 -9.71
CA ARG A 151 -6.28 18.90 -10.86
C ARG A 151 -5.71 19.40 -12.19
N VAL A 152 -5.54 20.71 -12.40
CA VAL A 152 -4.78 21.24 -13.56
C VAL A 152 -3.33 20.74 -13.54
N CYS A 153 -2.66 20.70 -12.38
CA CYS A 153 -1.31 20.17 -12.26
C CYS A 153 -1.25 18.67 -12.62
N ILE A 154 -2.27 17.91 -12.22
CA ILE A 154 -2.39 16.49 -12.58
C ILE A 154 -2.58 16.34 -14.09
N ALA A 155 -3.49 17.09 -14.71
CA ALA A 155 -3.68 17.08 -16.18
C ALA A 155 -2.38 17.43 -16.91
N ARG A 156 -1.66 18.46 -16.44
CA ARG A 156 -0.34 18.85 -16.98
C ARG A 156 0.71 17.74 -16.82
N ALA A 157 0.70 17.01 -15.70
CA ALA A 157 1.62 15.90 -15.48
C ALA A 157 1.38 14.72 -16.41
N LEU A 158 0.16 14.53 -16.87
CA LEU A 158 -0.29 13.36 -17.63
C LEU A 158 -0.33 13.54 -19.15
N ILE A 159 -0.31 14.76 -19.63
CA ILE A 159 -0.55 15.08 -21.05
C ILE A 159 0.42 14.36 -22.01
N ASN A 160 1.63 14.09 -21.56
CA ASN A 160 2.67 13.39 -22.35
C ASN A 160 2.70 11.88 -22.11
N ASP A 161 1.66 11.29 -21.53
CA ASP A 161 1.54 9.86 -21.19
C ASP A 161 2.76 9.29 -20.44
N PRO A 162 3.16 9.89 -19.30
CA PRO A 162 4.35 9.49 -18.58
C PRO A 162 4.22 8.08 -18.01
N LYS A 163 5.34 7.36 -17.91
CA LYS A 163 5.40 6.03 -17.27
C LYS A 163 5.61 6.11 -15.77
N ILE A 164 6.17 7.22 -15.28
CA ILE A 164 6.39 7.51 -13.86
C ILE A 164 5.63 8.76 -13.49
N ILE A 165 4.92 8.72 -12.37
CA ILE A 165 4.32 9.87 -11.70
C ILE A 165 5.05 10.10 -10.39
N LEU A 166 5.63 11.28 -10.22
CA LEU A 166 6.25 11.74 -8.99
C LEU A 166 5.34 12.75 -8.31
N ALA A 167 4.79 12.40 -7.16
CA ALA A 167 3.86 13.23 -6.41
C ALA A 167 4.49 13.63 -5.07
N ASP A 168 4.82 14.90 -4.90
CA ASP A 168 5.37 15.44 -3.64
C ASP A 168 4.27 16.16 -2.87
N GLU A 169 3.74 15.52 -1.81
CA GLU A 169 2.63 15.98 -0.96
C GLU A 169 1.38 16.41 -1.78
N PRO A 170 0.84 15.56 -2.68
CA PRO A 170 -0.16 15.99 -3.66
C PRO A 170 -1.48 16.44 -3.07
N THR A 171 -1.75 16.12 -1.80
CA THR A 171 -2.99 16.46 -1.07
C THR A 171 -2.78 17.45 0.08
N GLY A 172 -1.54 17.82 0.39
CA GLY A 172 -1.19 18.55 1.60
C GLY A 172 -1.83 19.94 1.79
N ASN A 173 -2.43 20.53 0.74
CA ASN A 173 -3.09 21.83 0.78
C ASN A 173 -4.58 21.77 0.40
N LEU A 174 -5.18 20.57 0.43
CA LEU A 174 -6.55 20.34 -0.04
C LEU A 174 -7.51 20.10 1.13
N ASP A 175 -8.77 20.44 0.92
CA ASP A 175 -9.85 19.95 1.77
C ASP A 175 -10.14 18.46 1.50
N ALA A 176 -10.86 17.81 2.40
CA ALA A 176 -11.12 16.37 2.34
C ALA A 176 -11.80 15.91 1.04
N GLN A 177 -12.69 16.75 0.46
CA GLN A 177 -13.38 16.40 -0.79
C GLN A 177 -12.41 16.43 -1.99
N ASN A 178 -11.57 17.45 -2.09
CA ASN A 178 -10.58 17.56 -3.15
C ASN A 178 -9.45 16.55 -2.99
N GLU A 179 -9.05 16.24 -1.75
CA GLU A 179 -8.11 15.15 -1.44
C GLU A 179 -8.61 13.81 -1.99
N GLU A 180 -9.86 13.43 -1.71
CA GLU A 180 -10.44 12.19 -2.21
C GLU A 180 -10.43 12.13 -3.75
N ILE A 181 -10.76 13.24 -4.43
CA ILE A 181 -10.72 13.30 -5.89
C ILE A 181 -9.29 13.06 -6.41
N VAL A 182 -8.30 13.73 -5.84
CA VAL A 182 -6.88 13.60 -6.24
C VAL A 182 -6.38 12.18 -6.00
N LEU A 183 -6.66 11.58 -4.85
CA LEU A 183 -6.25 10.21 -4.54
C LEU A 183 -6.93 9.18 -5.44
N ARG A 184 -8.19 9.39 -5.81
CA ARG A 184 -8.89 8.55 -6.79
C ARG A 184 -8.23 8.63 -8.17
N LEU A 185 -7.88 9.81 -8.66
CA LEU A 185 -7.15 9.98 -9.92
C LEU A 185 -5.80 9.23 -9.89
N LEU A 186 -5.02 9.38 -8.82
CA LEU A 186 -3.75 8.65 -8.68
C LEU A 186 -3.97 7.13 -8.70
N ARG A 187 -5.02 6.63 -8.04
CA ARG A 187 -5.38 5.20 -8.06
C ARG A 187 -5.76 4.73 -9.47
N GLU A 188 -6.54 5.50 -10.22
CA GLU A 188 -6.88 5.18 -11.61
C GLU A 188 -5.62 5.09 -12.49
N PHE A 189 -4.63 5.97 -12.29
CA PHE A 189 -3.37 5.91 -13.04
C PHE A 189 -2.51 4.72 -12.66
N HIS A 190 -2.48 4.36 -11.38
CA HIS A 190 -1.83 3.14 -10.90
C HIS A 190 -2.46 1.88 -11.54
N GLN A 191 -3.78 1.78 -11.56
CA GLN A 191 -4.51 0.67 -12.22
C GLN A 191 -4.25 0.60 -13.74
N GLN A 192 -3.89 1.72 -14.38
CA GLN A 192 -3.43 1.75 -15.78
C GLN A 192 -1.96 1.29 -15.94
N GLY A 193 -1.29 0.83 -14.88
CA GLY A 193 0.07 0.32 -14.89
C GLY A 193 1.17 1.39 -14.83
N ARG A 194 0.86 2.62 -14.43
CA ARG A 194 1.89 3.65 -14.20
C ARG A 194 2.57 3.44 -12.87
N THR A 195 3.90 3.63 -12.84
CA THR A 195 4.69 3.64 -11.61
C THR A 195 4.47 4.97 -10.90
N ILE A 196 4.13 4.94 -9.61
CA ILE A 196 3.90 6.14 -8.80
C ILE A 196 4.89 6.17 -7.64
N VAL A 197 5.61 7.28 -7.47
CA VAL A 197 6.38 7.57 -6.25
C VAL A 197 5.75 8.77 -5.59
N MET A 198 5.10 8.56 -4.45
CA MET A 198 4.38 9.58 -3.71
C MET A 198 5.06 9.88 -2.39
N VAL A 199 5.40 11.13 -2.15
CA VAL A 199 5.79 11.62 -0.83
C VAL A 199 4.54 12.07 -0.09
N THR A 200 4.38 11.60 1.13
CA THR A 200 3.32 12.05 2.03
C THR A 200 3.77 11.95 3.49
N HIS A 201 3.21 12.77 4.35
CA HIS A 201 3.34 12.65 5.80
C HIS A 201 2.10 12.02 6.43
N ASP A 202 1.03 11.81 5.66
CA ASP A 202 -0.20 11.18 6.13
C ASP A 202 -0.11 9.65 6.02
N PRO A 203 -0.17 8.92 7.15
CA PRO A 203 -0.11 7.46 7.14
C PRO A 203 -1.35 6.80 6.49
N VAL A 204 -2.51 7.49 6.46
CA VAL A 204 -3.72 6.97 5.80
C VAL A 204 -3.53 7.01 4.28
N VAL A 205 -3.03 8.13 3.76
CA VAL A 205 -2.71 8.29 2.34
C VAL A 205 -1.61 7.32 1.90
N ALA A 206 -0.60 7.10 2.75
CA ALA A 206 0.50 6.17 2.45
C ALA A 206 0.03 4.73 2.28
N ARG A 207 -1.03 4.30 2.98
CA ARG A 207 -1.61 2.95 2.87
C ARG A 207 -2.29 2.65 1.53
N LEU A 208 -2.51 3.67 0.69
CA LEU A 208 -3.03 3.48 -0.66
C LEU A 208 -1.96 2.94 -1.63
N ALA A 209 -0.69 3.04 -1.25
CA ALA A 209 0.44 2.55 -2.02
C ALA A 209 0.64 1.04 -1.84
N ASP A 210 1.34 0.40 -2.77
CA ASP A 210 1.71 -1.02 -2.66
C ASP A 210 2.78 -1.22 -1.59
N ARG A 211 3.67 -0.24 -1.42
CA ARG A 211 4.79 -0.28 -0.47
C ARG A 211 5.08 1.11 0.08
N ARG A 212 5.50 1.13 1.34
CA ARG A 212 5.99 2.32 2.04
C ARG A 212 7.47 2.20 2.36
N VAL A 213 8.17 3.32 2.24
CA VAL A 213 9.55 3.49 2.67
C VAL A 213 9.63 4.69 3.60
N ASP A 214 10.21 4.49 4.77
CA ASP A 214 10.45 5.56 5.75
C ASP A 214 11.88 6.08 5.64
N LEU A 215 12.01 7.38 5.34
CA LEU A 215 13.29 8.09 5.31
C LEU A 215 13.54 8.80 6.64
N HIS A 216 14.70 8.52 7.26
CA HIS A 216 15.20 9.24 8.44
C HIS A 216 16.64 9.67 8.23
N HIS A 217 16.93 10.95 8.40
CA HIS A 217 18.27 11.52 8.26
C HIS A 217 18.98 11.12 6.94
N GLY A 218 18.22 11.11 5.84
CA GLY A 218 18.72 10.76 4.53
C GLY A 218 18.93 9.27 4.26
N ARG A 219 18.51 8.38 5.16
CA ARG A 219 18.62 6.92 5.03
C ARG A 219 17.26 6.25 5.06
N ILE A 220 17.15 5.10 4.42
CA ILE A 220 15.96 4.25 4.57
C ILE A 220 16.04 3.58 5.95
N ALA A 221 15.06 3.91 6.81
CA ALA A 221 14.95 3.37 8.15
C ALA A 221 14.03 2.13 8.21
N ASN A 222 12.98 2.10 7.38
CA ASN A 222 12.00 1.02 7.34
C ASN A 222 11.42 0.87 5.94
N GLN A 223 10.97 -0.35 5.62
CA GLN A 223 10.17 -0.64 4.43
C GLN A 223 9.00 -1.53 4.83
N GLU A 224 7.81 -1.19 4.35
CA GLU A 224 6.57 -1.91 4.65
C GLU A 224 5.77 -2.08 3.35
N ILE A 225 5.33 -3.30 3.05
CA ILE A 225 4.52 -3.61 1.87
C ILE A 225 3.05 -3.51 2.25
N PHE A 226 2.30 -2.67 1.53
CA PHE A 226 0.88 -2.38 1.84
C PHE A 226 -0.07 -2.73 0.70
N SER A 227 0.38 -3.42 -0.35
CA SER A 227 -0.57 -3.74 -1.41
C SER A 227 -1.82 -4.35 -0.79
N LEU A 228 -2.95 -3.64 -0.90
CA LEU A 228 -4.22 -4.05 -0.28
C LEU A 228 -4.62 -5.45 -0.76
N ALA A 229 -4.36 -5.75 -2.03
CA ALA A 229 -4.59 -7.07 -2.60
C ALA A 229 -3.62 -8.12 -2.00
N ASN A 230 -2.36 -7.75 -1.75
CA ASN A 230 -1.40 -8.63 -1.10
C ASN A 230 -1.70 -8.78 0.40
N GLU A 231 -2.14 -7.71 1.08
CA GLU A 231 -2.54 -7.81 2.49
C GLU A 231 -3.75 -8.74 2.66
N MET A 232 -4.77 -8.62 1.82
CA MET A 232 -5.92 -9.52 1.84
C MET A 232 -5.48 -10.96 1.59
N GLN A 233 -4.64 -11.21 0.58
CA GLN A 233 -4.11 -12.53 0.30
C GLN A 233 -3.24 -13.07 1.44
N PHE A 234 -2.43 -12.24 2.09
CA PHE A 234 -1.64 -12.65 3.26
C PHE A 234 -2.53 -12.97 4.45
N ASP A 235 -3.60 -12.23 4.65
CA ASP A 235 -4.58 -12.48 5.69
C ASP A 235 -5.31 -13.81 5.44
N GLU A 236 -5.74 -14.08 4.21
CA GLU A 236 -6.34 -15.38 3.82
C GLU A 236 -5.36 -16.55 4.01
N ILE A 237 -4.09 -16.39 3.65
CA ILE A 237 -3.06 -17.42 3.88
C ILE A 237 -2.85 -17.66 5.38
N LEU A 238 -2.81 -16.61 6.20
CA LEU A 238 -2.68 -16.75 7.65
C LEU A 238 -3.91 -17.42 8.27
N GLU A 239 -5.10 -17.14 7.77
CA GLU A 239 -6.34 -17.79 8.17
C GLU A 239 -6.33 -19.28 7.80
N GLU A 240 -5.94 -19.64 6.58
CA GLU A 240 -5.85 -21.04 6.14
C GLU A 240 -4.83 -21.84 6.99
N ILE A 241 -3.64 -21.25 7.26
CA ILE A 241 -2.65 -21.87 8.17
C ILE A 241 -3.26 -22.08 9.56
N TRP A 242 -4.02 -21.11 10.07
CA TRP A 242 -4.65 -21.23 11.39
C TRP A 242 -5.67 -22.36 11.43
N ILE A 243 -6.56 -22.44 10.44
CA ILE A 243 -7.58 -23.49 10.33
C ILE A 243 -6.95 -24.89 10.22
N LEU A 244 -5.88 -25.03 9.41
CA LEU A 244 -5.14 -26.30 9.30
C LEU A 244 -4.56 -26.71 10.67
N HIS A 245 -3.96 -25.76 11.41
CA HIS A 245 -3.41 -26.05 12.74
C HIS A 245 -4.49 -26.41 13.76
N GLU A 246 -5.66 -25.75 13.75
CA GLU A 246 -6.79 -26.13 14.62
C GLU A 246 -7.29 -27.55 14.33
N ASN A 247 -7.24 -27.98 13.08
CA ASN A 247 -7.60 -29.33 12.67
C ASN A 247 -6.50 -30.38 12.89
N GLY A 248 -5.31 -29.96 13.40
CA GLY A 248 -4.16 -30.84 13.57
C GLY A 248 -3.48 -31.24 12.26
N GLU A 249 -3.72 -30.46 11.18
CA GLU A 249 -3.14 -30.66 9.86
C GLU A 249 -1.87 -29.80 9.70
N LEU A 250 -0.96 -30.25 8.79
CA LEU A 250 0.25 -29.51 8.45
C LEU A 250 -0.04 -28.53 7.30
N ALA A 251 0.40 -27.30 7.43
CA ALA A 251 0.31 -26.30 6.39
C ALA A 251 1.47 -26.49 5.39
N GLU A 252 1.20 -27.05 4.22
CA GLU A 252 2.17 -27.26 3.15
C GLU A 252 1.96 -26.24 2.02
N VAL A 253 3.04 -25.55 1.56
CA VAL A 253 2.95 -24.54 0.49
C VAL A 253 2.25 -25.07 -0.76
N GLY A 254 2.55 -26.31 -1.16
CA GLY A 254 1.99 -26.93 -2.37
C GLY A 254 0.52 -27.34 -2.26
N ARG A 255 -0.09 -27.26 -1.07
CA ARG A 255 -1.51 -27.61 -0.84
C ARG A 255 -2.38 -26.41 -0.54
N MET A 256 -1.78 -25.23 -0.35
CA MET A 256 -2.55 -24.01 -0.12
C MET A 256 -3.21 -23.54 -1.41
N GLU A 257 -4.52 -23.34 -1.35
CA GLU A 257 -5.33 -22.82 -2.45
C GLU A 257 -5.96 -21.50 -2.01
N VAL A 258 -5.19 -20.41 -2.11
CA VAL A 258 -5.65 -19.06 -1.79
C VAL A 258 -5.68 -18.23 -3.06
N ASP A 259 -6.84 -17.66 -3.37
CA ASP A 259 -7.00 -16.73 -4.48
C ASP A 259 -6.33 -15.39 -4.14
N GLY A 260 -5.61 -14.80 -5.09
CA GLY A 260 -4.98 -13.51 -4.83
C GLY A 260 -4.21 -12.94 -6.01
N ALA A 261 -3.65 -11.77 -5.81
CA ALA A 261 -2.89 -11.05 -6.83
C ALA A 261 -1.54 -11.72 -7.16
N LEU A 262 -1.01 -12.51 -6.23
CA LEU A 262 0.28 -13.20 -6.36
C LEU A 262 0.07 -14.73 -6.42
N PRO A 263 0.92 -15.47 -7.16
CA PRO A 263 1.04 -16.91 -6.97
C PRO A 263 1.37 -17.23 -5.50
N VAL A 264 0.74 -18.26 -4.92
CA VAL A 264 0.89 -18.60 -3.48
C VAL A 264 2.35 -18.73 -3.07
N ALA A 265 3.21 -19.34 -3.89
CA ALA A 265 4.65 -19.47 -3.61
C ALA A 265 5.33 -18.10 -3.44
N ILE A 266 5.01 -17.11 -4.27
CA ILE A 266 5.56 -15.74 -4.16
C ILE A 266 4.99 -15.02 -2.94
N ALA A 267 3.70 -15.20 -2.64
CA ALA A 267 3.09 -14.64 -1.43
C ALA A 267 3.75 -15.19 -0.17
N VAL A 268 3.98 -16.49 -0.10
CA VAL A 268 4.68 -17.17 1.02
C VAL A 268 6.13 -16.69 1.17
N GLU A 269 6.87 -16.50 0.07
CA GLU A 269 8.23 -15.93 0.09
C GLU A 269 8.21 -14.52 0.70
N LYS A 270 7.33 -13.65 0.22
CA LYS A 270 7.15 -12.29 0.76
C LYS A 270 6.73 -12.28 2.23
N MET A 271 5.82 -13.16 2.64
CA MET A 271 5.42 -13.29 4.04
C MET A 271 6.56 -13.76 4.94
N THR A 272 7.46 -14.59 4.41
CA THR A 272 8.68 -15.03 5.11
C THR A 272 9.66 -13.87 5.28
N GLU A 273 9.88 -13.06 4.24
CA GLU A 273 10.70 -11.84 4.31
C GLU A 273 10.13 -10.81 5.31
N LEU A 274 8.80 -10.72 5.40
CA LEU A 274 8.10 -9.86 6.37
C LEU A 274 8.13 -10.42 7.80
N GLY A 275 8.66 -11.63 7.99
CA GLY A 275 8.71 -12.29 9.28
C GLY A 275 7.32 -12.64 9.84
N LEU A 276 6.34 -12.94 8.97
CA LEU A 276 5.02 -13.42 9.37
C LEU A 276 5.00 -14.94 9.52
N ILE A 277 5.71 -15.64 8.64
CA ILE A 277 5.80 -17.09 8.62
C ILE A 277 7.26 -17.52 8.52
N ALA A 278 7.53 -18.78 8.85
CA ALA A 278 8.82 -19.43 8.65
C ALA A 278 8.61 -20.70 7.82
N LEU A 279 9.57 -21.01 6.96
CA LEU A 279 9.56 -22.21 6.15
C LEU A 279 10.49 -23.26 6.76
N SER A 280 10.02 -24.49 6.90
CA SER A 280 10.81 -25.63 7.33
C SER A 280 10.69 -26.80 6.33
N PRO A 281 11.75 -27.60 6.13
CA PRO A 281 11.64 -28.81 5.33
C PRO A 281 10.72 -29.83 6.00
N HIS A 282 9.97 -30.56 5.20
CA HIS A 282 9.08 -31.62 5.68
C HIS A 282 9.90 -32.67 6.46
N PRO A 283 9.50 -33.04 7.70
CA PRO A 283 10.17 -34.11 8.44
C PRO A 283 10.08 -35.40 7.64
N PRO A 284 11.16 -36.21 7.54
CA PRO A 284 11.09 -37.51 6.88
C PRO A 284 10.14 -38.42 7.68
N GLU A 285 9.04 -38.82 7.08
CA GLU A 285 8.03 -39.77 7.56
C GLU A 285 7.08 -39.31 8.68
N ALA A 286 5.92 -38.77 8.27
CA ALA A 286 4.70 -38.91 9.05
C ALA A 286 3.59 -39.45 8.13
N HIS A 287 3.34 -40.75 8.21
CA HIS A 287 2.23 -41.40 7.49
C HIS A 287 0.88 -40.91 8.03
N ALA A 288 0.02 -40.56 7.08
CA ALA A 288 -1.33 -40.09 7.20
C ALA A 288 -2.19 -40.79 8.26
N HIS A 289 -2.84 -40.00 9.10
CA HIS A 289 -4.13 -40.36 9.68
C HIS A 289 -5.22 -39.53 9.00
N LYS A 290 -6.01 -40.24 8.18
CA LYS A 290 -7.26 -39.73 7.61
C LYS A 290 -8.29 -39.60 8.71
N ASN A 291 -8.73 -38.41 9.04
CA ASN A 291 -10.08 -38.19 9.52
C ASN A 291 -10.66 -36.95 8.85
N VAL A 292 -11.68 -37.18 8.07
CA VAL A 292 -12.45 -36.18 7.32
C VAL A 292 -13.41 -35.53 8.30
N VAL A 293 -13.24 -34.23 8.51
CA VAL A 293 -14.27 -33.38 9.10
C VAL A 293 -14.52 -32.22 8.15
N ASN A 294 -15.79 -31.98 7.88
CA ASN A 294 -16.39 -31.13 6.87
C ASN A 294 -15.68 -29.78 6.63
N ARG A 295 -15.30 -29.57 5.38
CA ARG A 295 -14.84 -28.29 4.83
C ARG A 295 -16.03 -27.39 4.52
N CYS A 296 -16.01 -26.16 5.00
CA CYS A 296 -16.92 -25.08 4.59
C CYS A 296 -16.56 -24.43 3.25
N HIS A 297 -15.55 -24.93 2.52
CA HIS A 297 -15.12 -24.38 1.23
C HIS A 297 -15.15 -25.41 0.11
N ASP A 298 -16.33 -25.82 -0.35
CA ASP A 298 -16.47 -26.58 -1.60
C ASP A 298 -17.43 -25.90 -2.57
N ALA A 299 -16.95 -24.89 -3.28
CA ALA A 299 -17.57 -24.45 -4.54
C ALA A 299 -16.53 -23.85 -5.48
N MET A 300 -16.11 -24.67 -6.45
CA MET A 300 -15.44 -24.32 -7.71
C MET A 300 -14.04 -23.69 -7.64
N ARG A 301 -12.98 -24.52 -7.74
CA ARG A 301 -11.61 -24.06 -8.04
C ARG A 301 -10.95 -24.91 -9.14
N PRO A 302 -10.24 -24.29 -10.11
CA PRO A 302 -9.39 -25.02 -11.05
C PRO A 302 -8.02 -25.32 -10.43
N THR A 303 -7.58 -26.55 -10.55
CA THR A 303 -6.30 -27.09 -10.07
C THR A 303 -5.15 -26.61 -10.95
N ILE A 304 -4.16 -25.93 -10.38
CA ILE A 304 -2.86 -25.69 -11.05
C ILE A 304 -1.77 -26.36 -10.20
N GLN A 305 -1.15 -27.39 -10.78
CA GLN A 305 0.00 -28.10 -10.20
C GLN A 305 1.29 -27.40 -10.67
N ASN A 306 2.12 -26.94 -9.73
CA ASN A 306 3.52 -26.56 -9.99
C ASN A 306 4.45 -27.60 -9.34
N PRO A 307 5.36 -28.25 -10.11
CA PRO A 307 6.24 -29.28 -9.58
C PRO A 307 7.60 -28.68 -9.19
N GLY A 308 7.72 -28.14 -8.00
CA GLY A 308 9.01 -27.62 -7.49
C GLY A 308 9.07 -27.38 -5.98
N ASP A 309 8.00 -26.89 -5.38
CA ASP A 309 7.99 -26.43 -3.99
C ASP A 309 7.18 -27.33 -3.02
N GLY A 310 6.84 -28.54 -3.42
CA GLY A 310 5.85 -29.42 -2.77
C GLY A 310 6.21 -29.97 -1.39
N ASN A 311 7.34 -29.58 -0.79
CA ASN A 311 7.81 -30.17 0.47
C ASN A 311 8.19 -29.16 1.57
N LEU A 312 7.72 -27.93 1.50
CA LEU A 312 7.96 -26.93 2.54
C LEU A 312 6.73 -26.78 3.44
N LEU A 313 6.95 -26.90 4.75
CA LEU A 313 5.97 -26.60 5.78
C LEU A 313 6.03 -25.14 6.15
N VAL A 314 4.86 -24.56 6.38
CA VAL A 314 4.68 -23.19 6.81
C VAL A 314 4.33 -23.18 8.29
N GLU A 315 5.09 -22.44 9.07
CA GLU A 315 4.88 -22.25 10.50
C GLU A 315 4.72 -20.76 10.82
N PHE A 316 3.90 -20.44 11.82
CA PHE A 316 3.80 -19.06 12.29
C PHE A 316 5.08 -18.61 13.00
N THR A 317 5.53 -17.41 12.70
CA THR A 317 6.34 -16.66 13.64
C THR A 317 5.46 -16.11 14.78
N GLU A 318 6.04 -15.59 15.85
CA GLU A 318 5.30 -14.91 16.90
C GLU A 318 4.46 -13.72 16.36
N ARG A 319 5.00 -12.98 15.40
CA ARG A 319 4.32 -11.87 14.73
C ARG A 319 3.16 -12.37 13.86
N GLY A 320 3.38 -13.41 13.06
CA GLY A 320 2.34 -13.99 12.21
C GLY A 320 1.21 -14.60 13.01
N ARG A 321 1.52 -15.30 14.11
CA ARG A 321 0.52 -15.86 15.01
C ARG A 321 -0.41 -14.79 15.58
N ARG A 322 0.14 -13.69 16.08
CA ARG A 322 -0.67 -12.57 16.60
C ARG A 322 -1.56 -11.95 15.52
N LYS A 323 -1.04 -11.82 14.29
CA LYS A 323 -1.82 -11.30 13.17
C LYS A 323 -2.94 -12.27 12.80
N ALA A 324 -2.67 -13.57 12.72
CA ALA A 324 -3.67 -14.61 12.47
C ALA A 324 -4.75 -14.64 13.56
N GLU A 325 -4.39 -14.55 14.84
CA GLU A 325 -5.34 -14.46 15.95
C GLU A 325 -6.31 -13.28 15.80
N ASP A 326 -5.80 -12.13 15.37
CA ASP A 326 -6.63 -10.93 15.16
C ASP A 326 -7.58 -11.08 13.95
N ILE A 327 -7.12 -11.70 12.86
CA ILE A 327 -7.94 -11.99 11.68
C ILE A 327 -9.08 -12.97 12.05
N ILE A 328 -8.73 -14.12 12.59
CA ILE A 328 -9.70 -15.15 13.01
C ILE A 328 -10.72 -14.59 14.01
N ARG A 329 -10.26 -13.73 14.92
CA ARG A 329 -11.16 -13.07 15.87
C ARG A 329 -12.16 -12.17 15.16
N ARG A 330 -11.72 -11.35 14.21
CA ARG A 330 -12.59 -10.47 13.42
C ARG A 330 -13.60 -11.26 12.60
N HIS A 331 -13.14 -12.29 11.91
CA HIS A 331 -13.98 -13.19 11.11
C HIS A 331 -15.10 -13.81 11.96
N ARG A 332 -14.76 -14.51 13.04
CA ARG A 332 -15.71 -15.24 13.90
C ARG A 332 -16.67 -14.32 14.66
N LEU A 333 -16.25 -13.09 14.97
CA LEU A 333 -17.14 -12.07 15.53
C LEU A 333 -18.11 -11.52 14.46
N ALA A 334 -17.66 -11.38 13.20
CA ALA A 334 -18.51 -10.98 12.10
C ALA A 334 -19.58 -12.04 11.80
N GLU A 335 -19.23 -13.32 11.75
CA GLU A 335 -20.19 -14.44 11.61
C GLU A 335 -21.29 -14.36 12.69
N ARG A 336 -20.90 -14.17 13.96
CA ARG A 336 -21.84 -14.00 15.06
C ARG A 336 -22.75 -12.78 14.90
N LEU A 337 -22.18 -11.65 14.48
CA LEU A 337 -22.93 -10.42 14.24
C LEU A 337 -23.99 -10.61 13.16
N PHE A 338 -23.63 -11.24 12.05
CA PHE A 338 -24.51 -11.49 10.94
C PHE A 338 -25.61 -12.51 11.28
N THR A 339 -25.26 -13.58 11.98
CA THR A 339 -26.23 -14.62 12.37
C THR A 339 -27.15 -14.15 13.50
N GLU A 340 -26.62 -13.62 14.61
CA GLU A 340 -27.40 -13.36 15.81
C GLU A 340 -28.07 -11.99 15.83
N THR A 341 -27.46 -10.98 15.19
CA THR A 341 -27.99 -9.60 15.23
C THR A 341 -28.73 -9.22 13.96
N LEU A 342 -28.18 -9.62 12.79
CA LEU A 342 -28.80 -9.31 11.50
C LEU A 342 -29.74 -10.41 11.01
N ASN A 343 -29.84 -11.54 11.74
CA ASN A 343 -30.70 -12.68 11.44
C ASN A 343 -30.53 -13.19 9.99
N MET A 344 -29.30 -13.30 9.53
CA MET A 344 -28.99 -13.92 8.25
C MET A 344 -29.01 -15.46 8.42
N ASP A 345 -29.69 -16.16 7.51
CA ASP A 345 -29.91 -17.61 7.59
C ASP A 345 -29.06 -18.40 6.56
N ASN A 346 -28.47 -17.73 5.58
CA ASN A 346 -27.69 -18.37 4.52
C ASN A 346 -26.20 -18.42 4.92
N GLU A 347 -25.72 -19.61 5.30
CA GLU A 347 -24.32 -19.83 5.72
C GLU A 347 -23.31 -19.33 4.72
N THR A 348 -23.48 -19.63 3.43
CA THR A 348 -22.54 -19.19 2.37
C THR A 348 -22.49 -17.68 2.22
N GLU A 349 -23.64 -17.01 2.39
CA GLU A 349 -23.71 -15.54 2.34
C GLU A 349 -23.08 -14.92 3.59
N ILE A 350 -23.31 -15.50 4.77
CA ILE A 350 -22.71 -15.07 6.04
C ILE A 350 -21.18 -15.15 5.95
N GLU A 351 -20.65 -16.27 5.47
CA GLU A 351 -19.22 -16.51 5.31
C GLU A 351 -18.58 -15.49 4.35
N GLN A 352 -19.19 -15.29 3.16
CA GLN A 352 -18.70 -14.30 2.18
C GLN A 352 -18.75 -12.87 2.70
N GLN A 353 -19.76 -12.50 3.50
CA GLN A 353 -19.84 -11.18 4.09
C GLN A 353 -18.88 -11.03 5.27
N ALA A 354 -18.69 -12.05 6.09
CA ALA A 354 -17.73 -12.05 7.20
C ALA A 354 -16.30 -11.86 6.70
N CYS A 355 -15.90 -12.60 5.68
CA CYS A 355 -14.59 -12.48 5.03
C CYS A 355 -14.32 -11.05 4.49
N LYS A 356 -15.31 -10.42 3.84
CA LYS A 356 -15.17 -9.02 3.39
C LYS A 356 -15.13 -8.02 4.55
N PHE A 357 -15.90 -8.29 5.59
CA PHE A 357 -16.08 -7.37 6.71
C PHE A 357 -14.87 -7.34 7.64
N GLU A 358 -14.18 -8.46 7.83
CA GLU A 358 -12.98 -8.54 8.68
C GLU A 358 -11.84 -7.64 8.21
N HIS A 359 -11.67 -7.46 6.89
CA HIS A 359 -10.62 -6.62 6.31
C HIS A 359 -10.85 -5.12 6.53
N ILE A 360 -12.10 -4.69 6.77
CA ILE A 360 -12.44 -3.27 7.02
C ILE A 360 -12.58 -2.94 8.51
N LEU A 361 -12.63 -3.95 9.39
CA LEU A 361 -12.78 -3.73 10.83
C LEU A 361 -11.50 -3.20 11.46
N SER A 362 -11.61 -2.03 12.07
CA SER A 362 -10.54 -1.53 12.95
C SER A 362 -10.49 -2.33 14.26
N PRO A 363 -9.33 -2.41 14.94
CA PRO A 363 -9.23 -3.05 16.27
C PRO A 363 -10.24 -2.51 17.28
N GLU A 364 -10.50 -1.20 17.27
CA GLU A 364 -11.47 -0.58 18.16
C GLU A 364 -12.91 -1.02 17.84
N ALA A 365 -13.28 -1.14 16.56
CA ALA A 365 -14.57 -1.63 16.14
C ALA A 365 -14.76 -3.10 16.54
N THR A 366 -13.72 -3.93 16.37
CA THR A 366 -13.72 -5.34 16.79
C THR A 366 -13.98 -5.49 18.29
N GLU A 367 -13.32 -4.68 19.14
CA GLU A 367 -13.55 -4.68 20.59
C GLU A 367 -14.98 -4.27 20.96
N ARG A 368 -15.55 -3.29 20.24
CA ARG A 368 -16.94 -2.85 20.44
C ARG A 368 -17.94 -3.92 20.01
N ILE A 369 -17.73 -4.58 18.88
CA ILE A 369 -18.56 -5.71 18.42
C ILE A 369 -18.52 -6.85 19.43
N CYS A 370 -17.33 -7.25 19.87
CA CYS A 370 -17.17 -8.28 20.88
C CYS A 370 -17.91 -7.94 22.17
N SER A 371 -17.82 -6.68 22.64
CA SER A 371 -18.54 -6.22 23.85
C SER A 371 -20.06 -6.20 23.63
N PHE A 372 -20.52 -5.78 22.44
CA PHE A 372 -21.94 -5.76 22.07
C PHE A 372 -22.55 -7.17 22.06
N LEU A 373 -21.81 -8.16 21.54
CA LEU A 373 -22.19 -9.57 21.53
C LEU A 373 -22.01 -10.28 22.88
N GLY A 374 -21.64 -9.58 23.96
CA GLY A 374 -21.46 -10.14 25.29
C GLY A 374 -20.23 -11.02 25.46
N HIS A 375 -19.17 -10.76 24.74
CA HIS A 375 -17.88 -11.50 24.78
C HIS A 375 -18.04 -13.00 24.44
N PRO A 376 -18.53 -13.34 23.23
CA PRO A 376 -18.72 -14.72 22.84
C PRO A 376 -17.38 -15.47 22.79
N ARG A 377 -17.39 -16.75 23.19
CA ARG A 377 -16.19 -17.59 23.21
C ARG A 377 -16.08 -18.49 21.98
N THR A 378 -17.16 -18.69 21.26
CA THR A 378 -17.20 -19.53 20.06
C THR A 378 -17.99 -18.85 18.95
N CYS A 379 -17.65 -19.14 17.69
CA CYS A 379 -18.44 -18.73 16.52
C CYS A 379 -19.73 -19.57 16.41
N PRO A 380 -20.65 -19.29 15.48
CA PRO A 380 -21.87 -20.08 15.28
C PRO A 380 -21.59 -21.58 15.01
N HIS A 381 -20.45 -21.89 14.41
CA HIS A 381 -19.99 -23.26 14.09
C HIS A 381 -19.27 -23.97 15.26
N GLY A 382 -19.12 -23.29 16.42
CA GLY A 382 -18.50 -23.85 17.61
C GLY A 382 -16.98 -23.69 17.70
N ALA A 383 -16.33 -23.07 16.72
CA ALA A 383 -14.89 -22.81 16.74
C ALA A 383 -14.55 -21.66 17.74
N PRO A 384 -13.42 -21.74 18.48
CA PRO A 384 -13.09 -20.80 19.54
C PRO A 384 -12.75 -19.40 18.97
N ILE A 385 -13.28 -18.35 19.61
CA ILE A 385 -12.95 -16.95 19.25
C ILE A 385 -11.77 -16.51 20.14
N PRO A 386 -10.63 -16.09 19.54
CA PRO A 386 -9.50 -15.57 20.31
C PRO A 386 -9.87 -14.40 21.23
N GLU A 387 -9.32 -14.36 22.44
CA GLU A 387 -9.61 -13.32 23.41
C GLU A 387 -8.96 -11.98 23.02
N GLY A 388 -9.70 -10.88 23.11
CA GLY A 388 -9.16 -9.53 22.93
C GLY A 388 -9.07 -8.76 24.26
N THR A 389 -8.62 -7.51 24.17
CA THR A 389 -8.40 -6.65 25.34
C THR A 389 -9.70 -6.34 26.10
N CYS A 390 -10.86 -6.34 25.44
CA CYS A 390 -12.17 -6.16 26.06
C CYS A 390 -12.54 -7.35 26.96
N CYS A 391 -12.18 -8.58 26.56
CA CYS A 391 -12.48 -9.81 27.31
C CYS A 391 -11.70 -9.85 28.64
N THR A 392 -10.43 -9.48 28.62
CA THR A 392 -9.58 -9.44 29.84
C THR A 392 -10.04 -8.36 30.83
N LYS A 393 -10.62 -7.26 30.36
CA LYS A 393 -11.21 -6.22 31.22
C LYS A 393 -12.55 -6.64 31.81
N ALA A 394 -13.36 -7.38 31.08
CA ALA A 394 -14.65 -7.93 31.56
C ALA A 394 -14.43 -8.97 32.65
N GLY A 395 -13.52 -9.93 32.46
CA GLY A 395 -13.17 -10.94 33.45
C GLY A 395 -12.62 -10.36 34.78
N LYS A 396 -11.89 -9.22 34.72
CA LYS A 396 -11.47 -8.48 35.91
C LYS A 396 -12.64 -7.79 36.64
N LYS A 397 -13.68 -7.32 35.93
CA LYS A 397 -14.87 -6.73 36.55
C LYS A 397 -15.72 -7.80 37.24
N GLU A 398 -15.92 -8.96 36.63
CA GLU A 398 -16.66 -10.08 37.25
C GLU A 398 -15.93 -10.62 38.49
N ALA A 399 -14.59 -10.74 38.43
CA ALA A 399 -13.78 -11.16 39.57
C ALA A 399 -13.82 -10.16 40.74
N VAL A 400 -13.98 -8.85 40.46
CA VAL A 400 -14.11 -7.80 41.49
C VAL A 400 -15.53 -7.81 42.09
N VAL A 401 -16.57 -8.02 41.27
CA VAL A 401 -17.98 -8.12 41.75
C VAL A 401 -18.15 -9.40 42.55
N ALA A 402 -17.58 -10.54 42.16
CA ALA A 402 -17.64 -11.77 42.92
C ALA A 402 -16.89 -11.69 44.26
N LYS A 403 -15.81 -10.90 44.38
CA LYS A 403 -15.13 -10.62 45.63
C LYS A 403 -15.88 -9.66 46.58
N GLN A 404 -16.74 -8.77 46.00
CA GLN A 404 -17.57 -7.86 46.81
C GLN A 404 -18.94 -8.46 47.24
N ALA A 405 -19.31 -9.60 46.66
CA ALA A 405 -20.54 -10.33 47.03
C ALA A 405 -20.26 -11.50 48.01
N GLY A 406 -19.04 -11.69 48.46
CA GLY A 406 -18.60 -12.76 49.35
C GLY A 406 -18.03 -12.30 50.72
N ASP A 407 -18.21 -10.98 51.08
CA ASP A 407 -17.91 -10.45 52.41
C ASP A 407 -19.18 -10.08 53.17
#